data_fed1c5a420515de4386047038db53d30
#
_entry.id   fed1c5a420515de4386047038db53d30
#
_cell.length_a   1.000
_cell.length_b   1.000
_cell.length_c   1.000
_cell.angle_alpha   90.00
_cell.angle_beta   90.00
_cell.angle_gamma   90.00
#
_symmetry.space_group_name_H-M   'P 1'
#
loop_
_entity.id
_entity.type
_entity.pdbx_description
1 polymer ?
#
loop_
_entity_poly.entity_id
_entity_poly.type
_entity_poly.pdbx_seq_one_letter_code
_entity_poly.pdbx_strand_id
1 'polypeptide(L)'
;MRRGMCGIVGMVSSSPVNQQIYDALGLLQHRGQDSTGIATLDGQSFSINKAKGQVREAYRTRDMRRLSGNTGLGHVRYATRGKAKREEEAQPFYVNSPFGIVLVHNGNLTNTRELTDELHRKDSRHLNTSSDTELLVNVLASELHRAGKNEAFHTDHLFEAIGAVHARVEGSYAAIALIAGHGMVAFRDPFGIRPLVLGKRKAGLLGDEWVVASESLVLESGEYEIVR
;
A
#
# COMPACT_ATOMS: atom_id res chain seq x y z
N MET A 1 3.15 26.47 -6.70
CA MET A 1 3.84 25.60 -5.71
C MET A 1 3.27 24.19 -5.89
N ARG A 2 4.01 23.25 -6.52
CA ARG A 2 3.55 21.87 -6.70
C ARG A 2 3.41 21.24 -5.32
N ARG A 3 2.20 20.88 -4.90
CA ARG A 3 2.01 20.02 -3.72
C ARG A 3 2.56 18.67 -4.09
N GLY A 4 3.65 18.25 -3.44
CA GLY A 4 4.22 16.94 -3.64
C GLY A 4 3.18 15.85 -3.34
N MET A 5 3.28 14.74 -4.05
CA MET A 5 2.37 13.62 -3.93
C MET A 5 3.21 12.36 -3.73
N CYS A 6 2.85 11.52 -2.78
CA CYS A 6 3.48 10.22 -2.58
C CYS A 6 3.42 9.37 -3.86
N GLY A 7 4.34 8.43 -4.01
CA GLY A 7 4.31 7.39 -5.03
C GLY A 7 4.08 6.03 -4.41
N ILE A 8 3.19 5.22 -4.99
CA ILE A 8 2.93 3.84 -4.59
C ILE A 8 3.07 2.90 -5.78
N VAL A 9 3.49 1.69 -5.49
CA VAL A 9 3.58 0.58 -6.45
C VAL A 9 3.23 -0.73 -5.75
N GLY A 10 2.58 -1.64 -6.45
CA GLY A 10 2.33 -3.01 -6.03
C GLY A 10 2.58 -3.95 -7.20
N MET A 11 3.13 -5.13 -6.92
CA MET A 11 3.48 -6.13 -7.93
C MET A 11 3.13 -7.53 -7.49
N VAL A 12 2.65 -8.33 -8.45
CA VAL A 12 2.49 -9.77 -8.35
C VAL A 12 3.22 -10.38 -9.53
N SER A 13 4.18 -11.26 -9.28
CA SER A 13 5.06 -11.84 -10.29
C SER A 13 5.25 -13.34 -10.07
N SER A 14 5.79 -14.01 -11.05
CA SER A 14 6.26 -15.39 -10.97
C SER A 14 7.63 -15.53 -10.30
N SER A 15 8.32 -14.41 -10.06
CA SER A 15 9.66 -14.33 -9.47
C SER A 15 9.69 -13.31 -8.32
N PRO A 16 10.74 -13.27 -7.48
CA PRO A 16 10.86 -12.28 -6.40
C PRO A 16 10.74 -10.85 -6.89
N VAL A 17 9.87 -10.05 -6.25
CA VAL A 17 9.52 -8.69 -6.69
C VAL A 17 10.36 -7.59 -6.06
N ASN A 18 11.21 -7.90 -5.11
CA ASN A 18 11.97 -6.90 -4.33
C ASN A 18 12.76 -5.93 -5.22
N GLN A 19 13.51 -6.44 -6.20
CA GLN A 19 14.31 -5.59 -7.09
C GLN A 19 13.40 -4.77 -8.01
N GLN A 20 12.36 -5.36 -8.57
CA GLN A 20 11.41 -4.65 -9.44
C GLN A 20 10.72 -3.50 -8.68
N ILE A 21 10.33 -3.72 -7.41
CA ILE A 21 9.73 -2.67 -6.58
C ILE A 21 10.76 -1.58 -6.26
N TYR A 22 12.00 -1.94 -5.94
CA TYR A 22 13.08 -0.96 -5.72
C TYR A 22 13.29 -0.06 -6.94
N ASP A 23 13.39 -0.65 -8.14
CA ASP A 23 13.57 0.07 -9.39
C ASP A 23 12.36 0.99 -9.69
N ALA A 24 11.14 0.48 -9.51
CA ALA A 24 9.91 1.25 -9.65
C ALA A 24 9.83 2.44 -8.69
N LEU A 25 10.25 2.27 -7.43
CA LEU A 25 10.32 3.37 -6.47
C LEU A 25 11.40 4.40 -6.86
N GLY A 26 12.50 3.97 -7.48
CA GLY A 26 13.48 4.85 -8.09
C GLY A 26 12.89 5.75 -9.19
N LEU A 27 12.05 5.19 -10.05
CA LEU A 27 11.30 5.94 -11.06
C LEU A 27 10.29 6.91 -10.42
N LEU A 28 9.64 6.51 -9.33
CA LEU A 28 8.68 7.34 -8.59
C LEU A 28 9.33 8.35 -7.63
N GLN A 29 10.68 8.41 -7.54
CA GLN A 29 11.40 9.21 -6.54
C GLN A 29 11.08 10.71 -6.61
N HIS A 30 10.73 11.23 -7.80
CA HIS A 30 10.30 12.62 -7.99
C HIS A 30 9.01 12.97 -7.26
N ARG A 31 8.22 11.97 -6.85
CA ARG A 31 6.98 12.13 -6.07
C ARG A 31 7.23 12.25 -4.57
N GLY A 32 8.34 11.70 -4.07
CA GLY A 32 8.66 11.77 -2.64
C GLY A 32 10.11 11.42 -2.34
N GLN A 33 10.76 12.15 -1.43
CA GLN A 33 12.19 12.00 -1.09
C GLN A 33 12.44 11.93 0.42
N ASP A 34 11.38 11.89 1.22
CA ASP A 34 11.45 12.03 2.67
C ASP A 34 11.67 10.68 3.38
N SER A 35 10.94 9.69 2.92
CA SER A 35 11.09 8.30 3.36
C SER A 35 10.59 7.35 2.28
N THR A 36 11.02 6.10 2.41
CA THR A 36 10.62 5.01 1.52
C THR A 36 10.35 3.75 2.33
N GLY A 37 9.53 2.86 1.78
CA GLY A 37 9.30 1.56 2.37
C GLY A 37 8.88 0.53 1.33
N ILE A 38 9.31 -0.70 1.57
CA ILE A 38 8.97 -1.88 0.77
C ILE A 38 8.43 -2.95 1.71
N ALA A 39 7.36 -3.61 1.31
CA ALA A 39 6.91 -4.85 1.92
C ALA A 39 6.74 -5.93 0.86
N THR A 40 7.12 -7.15 1.19
CA THR A 40 6.88 -8.34 0.38
C THR A 40 6.13 -9.38 1.17
N LEU A 41 5.39 -10.21 0.46
CA LEU A 41 4.60 -11.32 0.98
C LEU A 41 5.12 -12.64 0.41
N ASP A 42 5.50 -13.54 1.31
CA ASP A 42 5.90 -14.90 1.02
C ASP A 42 4.97 -15.88 1.78
N GLY A 43 4.02 -16.46 1.07
CA GLY A 43 2.95 -17.24 1.66
C GLY A 43 2.08 -16.41 2.63
N GLN A 44 2.29 -16.60 3.93
CA GLN A 44 1.60 -15.85 4.98
C GLN A 44 2.50 -14.86 5.74
N SER A 45 3.77 -14.77 5.34
CA SER A 45 4.76 -13.98 6.06
C SER A 45 5.10 -12.70 5.32
N PHE A 46 5.09 -11.58 6.04
CA PHE A 46 5.55 -10.29 5.53
C PHE A 46 7.01 -10.03 5.88
N SER A 47 7.74 -9.51 4.91
CA SER A 47 9.02 -8.85 5.13
C SER A 47 8.84 -7.36 4.86
N ILE A 48 9.13 -6.52 5.85
CA ILE A 48 8.92 -5.06 5.76
C ILE A 48 10.24 -4.35 6.07
N ASN A 49 10.61 -3.41 5.20
CA ASN A 49 11.74 -2.51 5.43
C ASN A 49 11.30 -1.07 5.12
N LYS A 50 11.53 -0.17 6.08
CA LYS A 50 11.24 1.26 5.98
C LYS A 50 12.48 2.06 6.33
N ALA A 51 12.73 3.16 5.62
CA ALA A 51 13.85 4.03 5.89
C ALA A 51 13.57 5.49 5.52
N LYS A 52 14.31 6.41 6.13
CA LYS A 52 14.34 7.81 5.72
C LYS A 52 15.20 8.00 4.50
N GLY A 53 14.91 9.05 3.74
CA GLY A 53 15.69 9.45 2.58
C GLY A 53 15.23 8.78 1.28
N GLN A 54 16.08 8.92 0.28
CA GLN A 54 15.82 8.42 -1.06
C GLN A 54 16.02 6.90 -1.15
N VAL A 55 15.37 6.25 -2.11
CA VAL A 55 15.39 4.80 -2.32
C VAL A 55 16.84 4.27 -2.39
N ARG A 56 17.70 4.89 -3.20
CA ARG A 56 19.10 4.47 -3.37
C ARG A 56 19.95 4.56 -2.11
N GLU A 57 19.55 5.38 -1.14
CA GLU A 57 20.27 5.58 0.13
C GLU A 57 19.71 4.68 1.23
N ALA A 58 18.42 4.35 1.13
CA ALA A 58 17.65 3.64 2.14
C ALA A 58 17.93 2.13 2.19
N TYR A 59 18.24 1.51 1.03
CA TYR A 59 18.36 0.06 0.94
C TYR A 59 19.78 -0.39 0.61
N ARG A 60 20.29 -1.31 1.44
CA ARG A 60 21.54 -2.04 1.20
C ARG A 60 21.24 -3.44 0.70
N THR A 61 22.21 -4.11 0.12
CA THR A 61 22.07 -5.50 -0.37
C THR A 61 21.49 -6.45 0.67
N ARG A 62 21.87 -6.32 1.94
CA ARG A 62 21.35 -7.14 3.04
C ARG A 62 19.85 -6.93 3.26
N ASP A 63 19.38 -5.68 3.08
CA ASP A 63 17.99 -5.30 3.30
C ASP A 63 17.12 -5.84 2.16
N MET A 64 17.62 -5.73 0.94
CA MET A 64 16.98 -6.31 -0.25
C MET A 64 16.87 -7.84 -0.18
N ARG A 65 17.90 -8.54 0.33
CA ARG A 65 17.87 -10.01 0.49
C ARG A 65 16.83 -10.50 1.50
N ARG A 66 16.40 -9.68 2.44
CA ARG A 66 15.35 -10.01 3.43
C ARG A 66 13.94 -9.86 2.88
N LEU A 67 13.77 -9.11 1.80
CA LEU A 67 12.50 -8.89 1.15
C LEU A 67 12.22 -10.06 0.18
N SER A 68 11.89 -11.23 0.73
CA SER A 68 11.52 -12.42 -0.05
C SER A 68 10.05 -12.38 -0.46
N GLY A 69 9.72 -13.16 -1.50
CA GLY A 69 8.35 -13.29 -1.99
C GLY A 69 8.14 -12.69 -3.38
N ASN A 70 7.09 -13.15 -4.01
CA ASN A 70 6.71 -12.83 -5.38
C ASN A 70 5.50 -11.87 -5.47
N THR A 71 5.05 -11.37 -4.34
CA THR A 71 4.03 -10.32 -4.22
C THR A 71 4.57 -9.25 -3.29
N GLY A 72 4.39 -7.98 -3.63
CA GLY A 72 4.91 -6.91 -2.79
C GLY A 72 4.36 -5.55 -3.14
N LEU A 73 4.65 -4.58 -2.29
CA LEU A 73 4.30 -3.18 -2.47
C LEU A 73 5.42 -2.24 -2.01
N GLY A 74 5.40 -1.02 -2.51
CA GLY A 74 6.36 0.01 -2.15
C GLY A 74 5.78 1.41 -2.12
N HIS A 75 6.46 2.29 -1.40
CA HIS A 75 6.05 3.67 -1.18
C HIS A 75 7.25 4.62 -1.15
N VAL A 76 7.12 5.79 -1.77
CA VAL A 76 7.97 6.97 -1.56
C VAL A 76 7.12 8.12 -1.03
N ARG A 77 7.58 8.71 0.09
CA ARG A 77 6.82 9.73 0.82
C ARG A 77 7.29 11.12 0.47
N TYR A 78 6.34 12.00 0.24
CA TYR A 78 6.55 13.44 0.25
C TYR A 78 6.10 14.01 1.61
N ALA A 79 7.01 14.71 2.31
CA ALA A 79 6.68 15.33 3.58
C ALA A 79 5.66 16.45 3.41
N THR A 80 4.51 16.34 4.07
CA THR A 80 3.63 17.47 4.32
C THR A 80 4.17 18.30 5.48
N ARG A 81 4.06 19.64 5.39
CA ARG A 81 4.66 20.59 6.34
C ARG A 81 4.51 20.14 7.81
N GLY A 82 5.62 20.12 8.53
CA GLY A 82 5.69 20.03 9.99
C GLY A 82 5.79 18.66 10.62
N LYS A 83 5.56 17.55 9.89
CA LYS A 83 5.57 16.17 10.42
C LYS A 83 6.68 15.28 9.83
N ALA A 84 7.62 15.84 9.09
CA ALA A 84 8.65 15.11 8.33
C ALA A 84 9.69 14.34 9.18
N LYS A 85 9.61 14.37 10.51
CA LYS A 85 10.70 13.88 11.37
C LYS A 85 10.49 12.52 12.01
N ARG A 86 9.31 11.88 11.87
CA ARG A 86 9.05 10.59 12.54
C ARG A 86 9.19 9.44 11.55
N GLU A 87 10.15 8.59 11.78
CA GLU A 87 10.35 7.34 11.03
C GLU A 87 9.14 6.40 11.17
N GLU A 88 8.43 6.48 12.28
CA GLU A 88 7.20 5.76 12.57
C GLU A 88 6.07 6.04 11.55
N GLU A 89 6.06 7.24 10.94
CA GLU A 89 5.09 7.61 9.92
C GLU A 89 5.47 7.16 8.49
N ALA A 90 6.65 6.53 8.31
CA ALA A 90 7.00 5.94 7.03
C ALA A 90 6.07 4.75 6.72
N GLN A 91 5.60 4.68 5.49
CA GLN A 91 4.81 3.56 5.01
C GLN A 91 5.73 2.44 4.50
N PRO A 92 5.24 1.17 4.48
CA PRO A 92 3.86 0.73 4.72
C PRO A 92 3.50 0.62 6.21
N PHE A 93 2.18 0.58 6.48
CA PHE A 93 1.64 0.24 7.80
C PHE A 93 1.11 -1.18 7.82
N TYR A 94 1.22 -1.83 8.98
CA TYR A 94 0.81 -3.21 9.22
C TYR A 94 -0.21 -3.29 10.35
N VAL A 95 -1.22 -4.13 10.18
CA VAL A 95 -2.13 -4.59 11.23
C VAL A 95 -2.24 -6.10 11.18
N ASN A 96 -2.32 -6.76 12.35
CA ASN A 96 -2.30 -8.23 12.45
C ASN A 96 -3.68 -8.89 12.32
N SER A 97 -4.76 -8.17 12.58
CA SER A 97 -6.13 -8.71 12.61
C SER A 97 -7.02 -7.98 11.60
N PRO A 98 -7.94 -8.71 10.89
CA PRO A 98 -8.27 -10.13 11.02
C PRO A 98 -7.30 -11.10 10.31
N PHE A 99 -6.58 -10.71 9.26
CA PHE A 99 -5.78 -11.62 8.43
C PHE A 99 -4.30 -11.22 8.30
N GLY A 100 -3.84 -10.20 8.99
CA GLY A 100 -2.57 -9.57 8.66
C GLY A 100 -2.67 -8.75 7.36
N ILE A 101 -2.59 -7.43 7.48
CA ILE A 101 -2.71 -6.51 6.35
C ILE A 101 -1.55 -5.53 6.36
N VAL A 102 -0.88 -5.38 5.23
CA VAL A 102 0.11 -4.33 5.00
C VAL A 102 -0.42 -3.38 3.93
N LEU A 103 -0.39 -2.07 4.18
CA LEU A 103 -1.00 -1.09 3.29
C LEU A 103 -0.08 0.10 3.04
N VAL A 104 -0.06 0.56 1.79
CA VAL A 104 0.48 1.86 1.37
C VAL A 104 -0.63 2.73 0.78
N HIS A 105 -0.48 4.03 0.93
CA HIS A 105 -1.50 4.99 0.55
C HIS A 105 -0.86 6.26 -0.03
N ASN A 106 -1.46 6.79 -1.10
CA ASN A 106 -1.19 8.09 -1.66
C ASN A 106 -2.46 8.92 -1.60
N GLY A 107 -2.47 9.98 -0.81
CA GLY A 107 -3.65 10.83 -0.68
C GLY A 107 -3.68 11.66 0.58
N ASN A 108 -4.89 12.03 0.96
CA ASN A 108 -5.18 12.73 2.20
C ASN A 108 -6.63 12.47 2.61
N LEU A 109 -6.83 12.05 3.84
CA LEU A 109 -8.14 11.88 4.44
C LEU A 109 -8.57 13.15 5.15
N THR A 110 -9.83 13.52 5.07
CA THR A 110 -10.36 14.78 5.61
C THR A 110 -11.10 14.62 6.94
N ASN A 111 -11.72 13.46 7.18
CA ASN A 111 -12.46 13.14 8.40
C ASN A 111 -11.67 12.30 9.43
N THR A 112 -10.35 12.51 9.49
CA THR A 112 -9.44 11.68 10.31
C THR A 112 -9.78 11.65 11.79
N ARG A 113 -10.25 12.78 12.36
CA ARG A 113 -10.60 12.88 13.78
C ARG A 113 -11.82 12.01 14.12
N GLU A 114 -12.87 12.12 13.32
CA GLU A 114 -14.11 11.35 13.52
C GLU A 114 -13.84 9.85 13.39
N LEU A 115 -13.09 9.45 12.35
CA LEU A 115 -12.71 8.05 12.15
C LEU A 115 -11.83 7.50 13.29
N THR A 116 -10.91 8.31 13.83
CA THR A 116 -10.08 7.89 14.96
C THR A 116 -10.93 7.65 16.20
N ASP A 117 -11.87 8.56 16.49
CA ASP A 117 -12.80 8.43 17.60
C ASP A 117 -13.73 7.22 17.44
N GLU A 118 -14.14 6.91 16.21
CA GLU A 118 -14.95 5.73 15.91
C GLU A 118 -14.17 4.43 16.09
N LEU A 119 -12.97 4.33 15.52
CA LEU A 119 -12.10 3.15 15.67
C LEU A 119 -11.84 2.83 17.14
N HIS A 120 -11.55 3.86 17.94
CA HIS A 120 -11.32 3.68 19.36
C HIS A 120 -12.56 3.18 20.11
N ARG A 121 -13.72 3.82 19.88
CA ARG A 121 -14.95 3.53 20.65
C ARG A 121 -15.69 2.30 20.17
N LYS A 122 -15.77 2.07 18.84
CA LYS A 122 -16.58 0.99 18.26
C LYS A 122 -15.78 -0.25 17.92
N ASP A 123 -14.51 -0.07 17.53
CA ASP A 123 -13.69 -1.16 17.00
C ASP A 123 -12.58 -1.58 17.96
N SER A 124 -12.43 -0.88 19.11
CA SER A 124 -11.36 -1.13 20.09
C SER A 124 -9.97 -1.11 19.48
N ARG A 125 -9.75 -0.24 18.46
CA ARG A 125 -8.47 -0.10 17.78
C ARG A 125 -7.75 1.16 18.24
N HIS A 126 -6.46 1.02 18.53
CA HIS A 126 -5.57 2.11 18.89
C HIS A 126 -4.66 2.47 17.72
N LEU A 127 -4.41 3.77 17.52
CA LEU A 127 -3.46 4.29 16.54
C LEU A 127 -2.21 4.81 17.25
N ASN A 128 -1.04 4.43 16.76
CA ASN A 128 0.24 4.84 17.35
C ASN A 128 0.74 6.17 16.78
N THR A 129 0.30 6.53 15.58
CA THR A 129 0.74 7.73 14.88
C THR A 129 -0.44 8.61 14.46
N SER A 130 -0.15 9.77 13.92
CA SER A 130 -1.16 10.65 13.31
C SER A 130 -1.28 10.45 11.79
N SER A 131 -0.72 9.34 11.27
CA SER A 131 -0.75 9.04 9.84
C SER A 131 -2.15 8.60 9.40
N ASP A 132 -2.66 9.24 8.37
CA ASP A 132 -3.91 8.85 7.71
C ASP A 132 -3.82 7.45 7.07
N THR A 133 -2.62 6.97 6.77
CA THR A 133 -2.39 5.59 6.29
C THR A 133 -2.62 4.57 7.40
N GLU A 134 -2.14 4.82 8.63
CA GLU A 134 -2.43 3.95 9.77
C GLU A 134 -3.93 3.90 10.05
N LEU A 135 -4.59 5.04 9.95
CA LEU A 135 -6.04 5.14 10.08
C LEU A 135 -6.74 4.30 9.00
N LEU A 136 -6.36 4.46 7.72
CA LEU A 136 -6.99 3.76 6.59
C LEU A 136 -6.84 2.23 6.70
N VAL A 137 -5.66 1.72 7.06
CA VAL A 137 -5.48 0.27 7.21
C VAL A 137 -6.30 -0.28 8.38
N ASN A 138 -6.48 0.48 9.45
CA ASN A 138 -7.32 0.08 10.58
C ASN A 138 -8.81 0.12 10.23
N VAL A 139 -9.27 1.09 9.44
CA VAL A 139 -10.66 1.10 8.91
C VAL A 139 -10.90 -0.11 8.03
N LEU A 140 -10.01 -0.38 7.05
CA LEU A 140 -10.10 -1.55 6.18
C LEU A 140 -10.16 -2.85 6.99
N ALA A 141 -9.30 -2.99 7.99
CA ALA A 141 -9.26 -4.17 8.84
C ALA A 141 -10.55 -4.35 9.68
N SER A 142 -11.14 -3.24 10.16
CA SER A 142 -12.42 -3.27 10.86
C SER A 142 -13.56 -3.70 9.94
N GLU A 143 -13.62 -3.12 8.74
CA GLU A 143 -14.67 -3.49 7.79
C GLU A 143 -14.52 -4.92 7.29
N LEU A 144 -13.29 -5.39 7.05
CA LEU A 144 -13.04 -6.76 6.66
C LEU A 144 -13.44 -7.77 7.77
N HIS A 145 -13.21 -7.41 9.04
CA HIS A 145 -13.67 -8.20 10.18
C HIS A 145 -15.20 -8.27 10.24
N ARG A 146 -15.90 -7.15 9.98
CA ARG A 146 -17.37 -7.10 9.97
C ARG A 146 -17.98 -7.91 8.82
N ALA A 147 -17.43 -7.75 7.62
CA ALA A 147 -17.90 -8.47 6.43
C ALA A 147 -17.69 -9.98 6.58
N GLY A 148 -16.54 -10.40 7.07
CA GLY A 148 -16.19 -11.82 7.24
C GLY A 148 -16.83 -12.53 8.44
N LYS A 149 -17.37 -11.81 9.43
CA LYS A 149 -18.08 -12.37 10.61
C LYS A 149 -17.34 -13.55 11.28
N ASN A 150 -16.00 -13.52 11.32
CA ASN A 150 -15.12 -14.60 11.78
C ASN A 150 -15.09 -15.85 10.88
N GLU A 151 -15.58 -15.76 9.67
CA GLU A 151 -15.44 -16.81 8.66
C GLU A 151 -14.06 -16.77 7.99
N ALA A 152 -13.76 -17.81 7.22
CA ALA A 152 -12.58 -17.82 6.34
C ALA A 152 -12.64 -16.67 5.33
N PHE A 153 -11.48 -16.20 4.89
CA PHE A 153 -11.38 -15.14 3.89
C PHE A 153 -12.13 -15.51 2.59
N HIS A 154 -12.97 -14.61 2.14
CA HIS A 154 -13.64 -14.67 0.85
C HIS A 154 -13.50 -13.34 0.12
N THR A 155 -13.33 -13.40 -1.20
CA THR A 155 -13.13 -12.20 -2.03
C THR A 155 -14.34 -11.25 -1.96
N ASP A 156 -15.55 -11.77 -1.85
CA ASP A 156 -16.76 -10.96 -1.74
C ASP A 156 -16.78 -10.14 -0.44
N HIS A 157 -16.30 -10.71 0.68
CA HIS A 157 -16.15 -9.98 1.94
C HIS A 157 -15.13 -8.84 1.81
N LEU A 158 -14.08 -9.03 0.99
CA LEU A 158 -13.11 -7.97 0.71
C LEU A 158 -13.75 -6.82 -0.09
N PHE A 159 -14.55 -7.12 -1.11
CA PHE A 159 -15.25 -6.08 -1.88
C PHE A 159 -16.32 -5.37 -1.05
N GLU A 160 -17.06 -6.10 -0.20
CA GLU A 160 -17.98 -5.50 0.75
C GLU A 160 -17.27 -4.56 1.73
N ALA A 161 -16.14 -5.01 2.29
CA ALA A 161 -15.31 -4.19 3.18
C ALA A 161 -14.78 -2.92 2.50
N ILE A 162 -14.33 -3.00 1.25
CA ILE A 162 -13.87 -1.82 0.48
C ILE A 162 -15.06 -0.87 0.22
N GLY A 163 -16.25 -1.40 -0.11
CA GLY A 163 -17.46 -0.60 -0.22
C GLY A 163 -17.79 0.16 1.06
N ALA A 164 -17.65 -0.50 2.22
CA ALA A 164 -17.83 0.14 3.52
C ALA A 164 -16.72 1.16 3.85
N VAL A 165 -15.47 0.92 3.45
CA VAL A 165 -14.39 1.91 3.53
C VAL A 165 -14.77 3.17 2.73
N HIS A 166 -15.28 3.01 1.50
CA HIS A 166 -15.71 4.15 0.68
C HIS A 166 -16.86 4.95 1.31
N ALA A 167 -17.74 4.30 2.05
CA ALA A 167 -18.84 4.98 2.75
C ALA A 167 -18.39 5.72 4.02
N ARG A 168 -17.29 5.29 4.65
CA ARG A 168 -16.79 5.86 5.91
C ARG A 168 -15.72 6.92 5.71
N VAL A 169 -14.86 6.74 4.72
CA VAL A 169 -13.64 7.54 4.53
C VAL A 169 -13.90 8.68 3.57
N GLU A 170 -13.66 9.90 4.03
CA GLU A 170 -13.72 11.10 3.20
C GLU A 170 -12.33 11.56 2.80
N GLY A 171 -12.19 12.04 1.56
CA GLY A 171 -10.94 12.56 1.04
C GLY A 171 -10.58 12.00 -0.33
N SER A 172 -9.31 12.15 -0.68
CA SER A 172 -8.76 11.62 -1.92
C SER A 172 -7.67 10.59 -1.62
N TYR A 173 -7.80 9.37 -2.12
CA TYR A 173 -6.84 8.32 -1.85
C TYR A 173 -6.73 7.28 -2.97
N ALA A 174 -5.53 6.75 -3.11
CA ALA A 174 -5.24 5.49 -3.79
C ALA A 174 -4.45 4.62 -2.82
N ALA A 175 -4.82 3.37 -2.67
CA ALA A 175 -4.24 2.44 -1.72
C ALA A 175 -3.93 1.10 -2.37
N ILE A 176 -2.85 0.46 -1.91
CA ILE A 176 -2.50 -0.91 -2.25
C ILE A 176 -2.29 -1.66 -0.93
N ALA A 177 -2.94 -2.80 -0.78
CA ALA A 177 -2.80 -3.63 0.40
C ALA A 177 -2.40 -5.07 0.04
N LEU A 178 -1.54 -5.67 0.86
CA LEU A 178 -1.26 -7.09 0.89
C LEU A 178 -2.03 -7.72 2.04
N ILE A 179 -2.65 -8.86 1.80
CA ILE A 179 -3.38 -9.65 2.80
C ILE A 179 -2.70 -11.00 2.90
N ALA A 180 -2.24 -11.37 4.11
CA ALA A 180 -1.47 -12.58 4.34
C ALA A 180 -2.22 -13.83 3.87
N GLY A 181 -1.57 -14.63 3.01
CA GLY A 181 -2.14 -15.83 2.43
C GLY A 181 -3.19 -15.60 1.32
N HIS A 182 -3.53 -14.33 0.99
CA HIS A 182 -4.62 -14.02 0.05
C HIS A 182 -4.21 -13.14 -1.13
N GLY A 183 -3.04 -12.48 -1.04
CA GLY A 183 -2.49 -11.71 -2.15
C GLY A 183 -2.63 -10.20 -2.02
N MET A 184 -2.86 -9.50 -3.13
CA MET A 184 -2.85 -8.04 -3.23
C MET A 184 -4.20 -7.49 -3.69
N VAL A 185 -4.61 -6.38 -3.11
CA VAL A 185 -5.73 -5.57 -3.57
C VAL A 185 -5.29 -4.12 -3.76
N ALA A 186 -5.83 -3.48 -4.79
CA ALA A 186 -5.65 -2.05 -5.03
C ALA A 186 -7.01 -1.38 -5.20
N PHE A 187 -7.19 -0.23 -4.57
CA PHE A 187 -8.42 0.54 -4.65
C PHE A 187 -8.15 2.04 -4.51
N ARG A 188 -9.08 2.86 -4.94
CA ARG A 188 -9.00 4.31 -4.84
C ARG A 188 -10.35 4.91 -4.46
N ASP A 189 -10.34 6.17 -4.05
CA ASP A 189 -11.57 6.91 -3.71
C ASP A 189 -12.62 6.82 -4.82
N PRO A 190 -13.92 6.92 -4.49
CA PRO A 190 -15.01 6.76 -5.47
C PRO A 190 -14.96 7.74 -6.65
N PHE A 191 -14.29 8.89 -6.47
CA PHE A 191 -14.17 9.92 -7.50
C PHE A 191 -12.90 9.75 -8.36
N GLY A 192 -12.00 8.83 -7.97
CA GLY A 192 -10.77 8.56 -8.69
C GLY A 192 -9.79 9.74 -8.74
N ILE A 193 -9.76 10.56 -7.68
CA ILE A 193 -8.95 11.80 -7.63
C ILE A 193 -7.45 11.48 -7.67
N ARG A 194 -7.02 10.40 -6.98
CA ARG A 194 -5.62 9.98 -7.04
C ARG A 194 -5.39 8.99 -8.16
N PRO A 195 -4.31 9.16 -8.96
CA PRO A 195 -4.02 8.26 -10.05
C PRO A 195 -3.61 6.87 -9.53
N LEU A 196 -4.06 5.87 -10.24
CA LEU A 196 -3.66 4.48 -10.09
C LEU A 196 -3.81 3.79 -11.44
N VAL A 197 -2.73 3.22 -11.95
CA VAL A 197 -2.67 2.57 -13.26
C VAL A 197 -2.38 1.09 -13.05
N LEU A 198 -3.14 0.23 -13.72
CA LEU A 198 -2.99 -1.22 -13.70
C LEU A 198 -2.38 -1.69 -15.01
N GLY A 199 -1.36 -2.53 -14.91
CA GLY A 199 -0.76 -3.19 -16.05
C GLY A 199 -0.54 -4.67 -15.82
N LYS A 200 -0.41 -5.40 -16.95
CA LYS A 200 -0.09 -6.82 -16.95
C LYS A 200 1.02 -7.12 -17.96
N ARG A 201 1.74 -8.21 -17.71
CA ARG A 201 2.76 -8.76 -18.61
C ARG A 201 2.67 -10.27 -18.58
N LYS A 202 2.84 -10.93 -19.72
CA LYS A 202 2.88 -12.40 -19.79
C LYS A 202 4.23 -12.91 -19.29
N ALA A 203 4.22 -13.86 -18.36
CA ALA A 203 5.41 -14.55 -17.84
C ALA A 203 5.51 -15.99 -18.40
N GLY A 204 5.32 -16.14 -19.69
CA GLY A 204 5.37 -17.44 -20.36
C GLY A 204 4.33 -18.42 -19.82
N LEU A 205 4.78 -19.61 -19.40
CA LEU A 205 3.90 -20.68 -18.88
C LEU A 205 3.46 -20.44 -17.41
N LEU A 206 4.03 -19.45 -16.73
CA LEU A 206 3.77 -19.18 -15.31
C LEU A 206 2.59 -18.24 -15.06
N GLY A 207 1.90 -17.80 -16.12
CA GLY A 207 0.75 -16.92 -16.04
C GLY A 207 1.10 -15.45 -16.23
N ASP A 208 0.17 -14.57 -15.87
CA ASP A 208 0.34 -13.12 -16.00
C ASP A 208 0.98 -12.53 -14.75
N GLU A 209 1.90 -11.58 -14.95
CA GLU A 209 2.42 -10.70 -13.91
C GLU A 209 1.64 -9.39 -13.92
N TRP A 210 1.41 -8.85 -12.73
CA TRP A 210 0.58 -7.67 -12.54
C TRP A 210 1.33 -6.58 -11.80
N VAL A 211 1.13 -5.35 -12.24
CA VAL A 211 1.66 -4.16 -11.58
C VAL A 211 0.55 -3.10 -11.43
N VAL A 212 0.52 -2.47 -10.27
CA VAL A 212 -0.31 -1.29 -10.00
C VAL A 212 0.61 -0.18 -9.53
N ALA A 213 0.52 1.01 -10.11
CA ALA A 213 1.38 2.13 -9.75
C ALA A 213 0.67 3.48 -9.83
N SER A 214 1.24 4.47 -9.17
CA SER A 214 0.79 5.87 -9.25
C SER A 214 0.99 6.51 -10.62
N GLU A 215 1.90 5.97 -11.45
CA GLU A 215 2.24 6.53 -12.77
C GLU A 215 2.52 5.42 -13.79
N SER A 216 2.15 5.66 -15.05
CA SER A 216 2.38 4.75 -16.17
C SER A 216 3.86 4.51 -16.47
N LEU A 217 4.76 5.43 -16.10
CA LEU A 217 6.19 5.30 -16.27
C LEU A 217 6.75 3.98 -15.68
N VAL A 218 6.18 3.53 -14.55
CA VAL A 218 6.57 2.24 -13.94
C VAL A 218 6.18 1.06 -14.84
N LEU A 219 5.01 1.13 -15.45
CA LEU A 219 4.50 0.10 -16.34
C LEU A 219 5.33 0.03 -17.62
N GLU A 220 5.55 1.19 -18.24
CA GLU A 220 6.33 1.34 -19.48
C GLU A 220 7.76 0.82 -19.30
N SER A 221 8.43 1.22 -18.20
CA SER A 221 9.79 0.75 -17.90
C SER A 221 9.89 -0.75 -17.65
N GLY A 222 8.82 -1.37 -17.15
CA GLY A 222 8.73 -2.80 -16.87
C GLY A 222 8.14 -3.61 -18.04
N GLU A 223 7.87 -2.98 -19.20
CA GLU A 223 7.25 -3.60 -20.36
C GLU A 223 5.87 -4.23 -20.07
N TYR A 224 5.10 -3.59 -19.17
CA TYR A 224 3.73 -3.99 -18.88
C TYR A 224 2.74 -3.30 -19.83
N GLU A 225 1.81 -4.08 -20.34
CA GLU A 225 0.66 -3.56 -21.08
C GLU A 225 -0.32 -2.87 -20.10
N ILE A 226 -0.70 -1.63 -20.39
CA ILE A 226 -1.68 -0.90 -19.59
C ILE A 226 -3.05 -1.53 -19.79
N VAL A 227 -3.69 -1.95 -18.69
CA VAL A 227 -5.03 -2.54 -18.68
C VAL A 227 -6.08 -1.50 -18.30
N ARG A 228 -5.74 -0.59 -17.39
CA ARG A 228 -6.64 0.46 -16.89
C ARG A 228 -5.88 1.62 -16.24
#